data_ed32ed23ec66db859e31d19b7afc9bcb
#
_entry.id   ed32ed23ec66db859e31d19b7afc9bcb
#
_cell.length_a   1.000
_cell.length_b   1.000
_cell.length_c   1.000
_cell.angle_alpha   90.00
_cell.angle_beta   90.00
_cell.angle_gamma   90.00
#
_symmetry.space_group_name_H-M   'P 1'
#
loop_
_entity.id
_entity.type
_entity.pdbx_description
1 polymer ?
#
loop_
_entity_poly.entity_id
_entity_poly.type
_entity_poly.pdbx_seq_one_letter_code
_entity_poly.pdbx_strand_id
1 'polypeptide(L)'
;MVMGNFSLLDGSIVGIYLLGTMIAGIMVRKYVGKVEHFLIAGREMDLYLGIASLAATEFGIVTCMYTAQNGYQFGFAGATPGIITAVAMFLVGWTGFCVKPLRDAGVMTIPELFEKRFGQRVRWAAGVVIVLGGLLNMGVFLRTGGEFLILVTGFDVRYLELTMTVLLLAVAVYTILGGMLSVLVTDFLQFIVMSAGLILVTILILIKVGWSHLVGAVAAQYGDGGFNPFIHPNMGWEYVLFNVFLNLAAVLTWQTTIARLLAAKDTKTGLGVYKGTSFFFVCRFLIPGIWGIGALATLSPETIGGNTLHAMPIFLSTIVPVGLMGVLVAAMLAADMSTDSSYMI
;
A
#
# COMPACT_ATOMS: atom_id res chain seq x y z
N MET A 1 21.41 -0.38 19.43
CA MET A 1 19.98 -0.63 19.50
C MET A 1 19.31 0.70 19.77
N VAL A 2 18.62 1.30 18.80
CA VAL A 2 17.86 2.54 19.02
C VAL A 2 16.66 2.13 19.88
N MET A 3 16.56 2.62 21.12
CA MET A 3 15.36 2.41 21.93
C MET A 3 14.22 3.20 21.27
N GLY A 4 13.24 2.50 20.70
CA GLY A 4 12.04 3.15 20.17
C GLY A 4 11.28 3.88 21.29
N ASN A 5 10.78 5.08 20.98
CA ASN A 5 9.95 5.87 21.91
C ASN A 5 8.51 5.31 22.07
N PHE A 6 8.32 4.02 21.86
CA PHE A 6 6.99 3.39 21.92
C PHE A 6 6.54 3.20 23.38
N SER A 7 5.43 3.81 23.73
CA SER A 7 4.87 3.87 25.08
C SER A 7 3.56 3.10 25.21
N LEU A 8 3.07 2.97 26.45
CA LEU A 8 1.73 2.41 26.71
C LEU A 8 0.61 3.22 26.05
N LEU A 9 0.78 4.53 25.91
CA LEU A 9 -0.17 5.38 25.19
C LEU A 9 -0.22 4.99 23.71
N ASP A 10 0.94 4.78 23.08
CA ASP A 10 1.03 4.34 21.70
C ASP A 10 0.38 2.97 21.49
N GLY A 11 0.66 2.03 22.40
CA GLY A 11 0.03 0.71 22.42
C GLY A 11 -1.49 0.77 22.58
N SER A 12 -2.01 1.71 23.38
CA SER A 12 -3.45 1.92 23.55
C SER A 12 -4.10 2.45 22.27
N ILE A 13 -3.46 3.40 21.59
CA ILE A 13 -3.95 3.93 20.29
C ILE A 13 -4.03 2.80 19.26
N VAL A 14 -2.97 2.01 19.13
CA VAL A 14 -2.93 0.86 18.22
C VAL A 14 -4.00 -0.17 18.59
N GLY A 15 -4.16 -0.49 19.88
CA GLY A 15 -5.18 -1.42 20.37
C GLY A 15 -6.61 -0.97 20.06
N ILE A 16 -6.93 0.31 20.27
CA ILE A 16 -8.23 0.88 19.94
C ILE A 16 -8.49 0.79 18.42
N TYR A 17 -7.49 1.13 17.61
CA TYR A 17 -7.58 1.02 16.15
C TYR A 17 -7.86 -0.43 15.71
N LEU A 18 -7.07 -1.40 16.18
CA LEU A 18 -7.24 -2.81 15.81
C LEU A 18 -8.60 -3.36 16.22
N LEU A 19 -9.03 -3.10 17.46
CA LEU A 19 -10.35 -3.52 17.95
C LEU A 19 -11.48 -2.89 17.16
N GLY A 20 -11.40 -1.59 16.89
CA GLY A 20 -12.40 -0.87 16.09
C GLY A 20 -12.53 -1.42 14.68
N THR A 21 -11.41 -1.66 14.00
CA THR A 21 -11.40 -2.23 12.64
C THR A 21 -11.94 -3.66 12.63
N MET A 22 -11.55 -4.51 13.58
CA MET A 22 -12.06 -5.88 13.71
C MET A 22 -13.57 -5.90 13.98
N ILE A 23 -14.06 -5.09 14.91
CA ILE A 23 -15.49 -4.99 15.19
C ILE A 23 -16.26 -4.54 13.95
N ALA A 24 -15.80 -3.49 13.27
CA ALA A 24 -16.43 -2.99 12.05
C ALA A 24 -16.49 -4.08 10.96
N GLY A 25 -15.39 -4.79 10.72
CA GLY A 25 -15.32 -5.88 9.75
C GLY A 25 -16.26 -7.04 10.07
N ILE A 26 -16.32 -7.47 11.34
CA ILE A 26 -17.20 -8.57 11.78
C ILE A 26 -18.68 -8.15 11.73
N MET A 27 -19.03 -6.91 12.05
CA MET A 27 -20.42 -6.43 12.00
C MET A 27 -21.03 -6.50 10.61
N VAL A 28 -20.22 -6.40 9.57
CA VAL A 28 -20.66 -6.47 8.17
C VAL A 28 -21.08 -7.88 7.76
N ARG A 29 -20.59 -8.92 8.44
CA ARG A 29 -20.90 -10.34 8.14
C ARG A 29 -22.40 -10.61 7.93
N LYS A 30 -23.27 -9.95 8.69
CA LYS A 30 -24.73 -10.16 8.62
C LYS A 30 -25.35 -9.78 7.26
N TYR A 31 -24.64 -9.02 6.43
CA TYR A 31 -25.12 -8.60 5.11
C TYR A 31 -24.61 -9.53 3.98
N VAL A 32 -23.72 -10.47 4.27
CA VAL A 32 -23.13 -11.39 3.29
C VAL A 32 -23.99 -12.66 3.22
N GLY A 33 -24.88 -12.72 2.23
CA GLY A 33 -25.80 -13.87 2.07
C GLY A 33 -25.54 -14.74 0.83
N LYS A 34 -24.71 -14.25 -0.13
CA LYS A 34 -24.46 -14.92 -1.42
C LYS A 34 -22.98 -14.81 -1.79
N VAL A 35 -22.51 -15.71 -2.67
CA VAL A 35 -21.13 -15.69 -3.21
C VAL A 35 -20.81 -14.37 -3.90
N GLU A 36 -21.77 -13.77 -4.59
CA GLU A 36 -21.62 -12.46 -5.25
C GLU A 36 -21.36 -11.35 -4.25
N HIS A 37 -22.02 -11.36 -3.08
CA HIS A 37 -21.73 -10.40 -1.98
C HIS A 37 -20.33 -10.63 -1.43
N PHE A 38 -19.89 -11.88 -1.33
CA PHE A 38 -18.58 -12.24 -0.82
C PHE A 38 -17.44 -11.81 -1.75
N LEU A 39 -17.54 -12.07 -3.06
CA LEU A 39 -16.44 -11.81 -4.02
C LEU A 39 -16.41 -10.38 -4.56
N ILE A 40 -17.56 -9.76 -4.80
CA ILE A 40 -17.68 -8.47 -5.49
C ILE A 40 -18.66 -7.49 -4.80
N ALA A 41 -18.94 -7.70 -3.51
CA ALA A 41 -19.85 -6.84 -2.72
C ALA A 41 -21.20 -6.57 -3.42
N GLY A 42 -21.77 -7.58 -4.10
CA GLY A 42 -23.04 -7.46 -4.83
C GLY A 42 -23.01 -6.46 -6.00
N ARG A 43 -21.84 -5.94 -6.38
CA ARG A 43 -21.68 -4.85 -7.36
C ARG A 43 -22.37 -3.55 -6.93
N GLU A 44 -22.33 -3.23 -5.65
CA GLU A 44 -22.96 -2.03 -5.09
C GLU A 44 -21.95 -0.94 -4.70
N MET A 45 -20.66 -1.18 -4.91
CA MET A 45 -19.59 -0.24 -4.55
C MET A 45 -19.73 1.09 -5.31
N ASP A 46 -19.88 2.19 -4.56
CA ASP A 46 -19.91 3.53 -5.12
C ASP A 46 -18.50 4.11 -5.41
N LEU A 47 -18.47 5.31 -5.99
CA LEU A 47 -17.24 5.96 -6.41
C LEU A 47 -16.29 6.28 -5.23
N TYR A 48 -16.83 6.85 -4.14
CA TYR A 48 -15.98 7.33 -3.05
C TYR A 48 -15.45 6.18 -2.21
N LEU A 49 -16.29 5.19 -1.93
CA LEU A 49 -15.88 3.97 -1.26
C LEU A 49 -14.82 3.22 -2.08
N GLY A 50 -15.01 3.16 -3.41
CA GLY A 50 -14.06 2.52 -4.31
C GLY A 50 -12.71 3.22 -4.36
N ILE A 51 -12.67 4.56 -4.40
CA ILE A 51 -11.43 5.34 -4.34
C ILE A 51 -10.72 5.12 -3.00
N ALA A 52 -11.45 5.22 -1.88
CA ALA A 52 -10.87 5.04 -0.55
C ALA A 52 -10.31 3.63 -0.35
N SER A 53 -11.09 2.59 -0.73
CA SER A 53 -10.65 1.19 -0.65
C SER A 53 -9.42 0.93 -1.53
N LEU A 54 -9.44 1.35 -2.79
CA LEU A 54 -8.31 1.13 -3.69
C LEU A 54 -7.07 1.92 -3.22
N ALA A 55 -7.24 3.16 -2.78
CA ALA A 55 -6.13 3.96 -2.25
C ALA A 55 -5.51 3.32 -1.00
N ALA A 56 -6.32 2.82 -0.06
CA ALA A 56 -5.84 2.13 1.12
C ALA A 56 -5.07 0.85 0.76
N THR A 57 -5.68 -0.01 -0.04
CA THR A 57 -5.09 -1.30 -0.45
C THR A 57 -3.78 -1.14 -1.20
N GLU A 58 -3.71 -0.19 -2.11
CA GLU A 58 -2.50 0.03 -2.91
C GLU A 58 -1.39 0.76 -2.13
N PHE A 59 -1.70 1.37 -1.01
CA PHE A 59 -0.72 2.06 -0.18
C PHE A 59 0.02 1.13 0.79
N GLY A 60 -0.06 -0.16 0.68
CA GLY A 60 0.50 -1.16 1.60
C GLY A 60 1.86 -0.85 2.21
N ILE A 61 2.16 -1.45 3.37
CA ILE A 61 3.39 -1.18 4.14
C ILE A 61 4.67 -1.44 3.35
N VAL A 62 4.67 -2.47 2.49
CA VAL A 62 5.78 -2.79 1.57
C VAL A 62 6.04 -1.60 0.67
N THR A 63 4.99 -1.02 0.08
CA THR A 63 5.11 0.16 -0.77
C THR A 63 5.71 1.34 -0.02
N CYS A 64 5.25 1.60 1.22
CA CYS A 64 5.80 2.67 2.05
C CYS A 64 7.31 2.48 2.28
N MET A 65 7.73 1.28 2.68
CA MET A 65 9.12 1.01 2.99
C MET A 65 10.01 1.06 1.75
N TYR A 66 9.62 0.43 0.63
CA TYR A 66 10.38 0.49 -0.61
C TYR A 66 10.41 1.87 -1.24
N THR A 67 9.32 2.63 -1.13
CA THR A 67 9.31 4.01 -1.65
C THR A 67 10.20 4.93 -0.81
N ALA A 68 10.21 4.74 0.50
CA ALA A 68 11.14 5.44 1.37
C ALA A 68 12.59 5.03 1.09
N GLN A 69 12.86 3.75 0.84
CA GLN A 69 14.16 3.27 0.39
C GLN A 69 14.57 3.94 -0.92
N ASN A 70 13.67 4.06 -1.90
CA ASN A 70 13.94 4.78 -3.14
C ASN A 70 14.25 6.28 -2.89
N GLY A 71 13.53 6.92 -1.97
CA GLY A 71 13.84 8.29 -1.55
C GLY A 71 15.24 8.41 -0.93
N TYR A 72 15.62 7.44 -0.10
CA TYR A 72 16.96 7.37 0.48
C TYR A 72 18.05 7.14 -0.58
N GLN A 73 17.83 6.24 -1.54
CA GLN A 73 18.84 5.82 -2.53
C GLN A 73 18.92 6.70 -3.77
N PHE A 74 17.83 7.40 -4.12
CA PHE A 74 17.71 8.11 -5.39
C PHE A 74 17.21 9.55 -5.24
N GLY A 75 16.96 10.01 -4.03
CA GLY A 75 16.37 11.32 -3.77
C GLY A 75 14.95 11.44 -4.35
N PHE A 76 14.60 12.61 -4.87
CA PHE A 76 13.29 12.86 -5.48
C PHE A 76 13.07 12.08 -6.79
N ALA A 77 14.13 11.70 -7.50
CA ALA A 77 14.05 10.84 -8.67
C ALA A 77 13.44 9.47 -8.33
N GLY A 78 13.55 9.02 -7.06
CA GLY A 78 12.92 7.80 -6.55
C GLY A 78 11.38 7.77 -6.61
N ALA A 79 10.72 8.93 -6.82
CA ALA A 79 9.26 8.99 -7.01
C ALA A 79 8.80 8.64 -8.43
N THR A 80 9.72 8.46 -9.37
CA THR A 80 9.42 8.19 -10.80
C THR A 80 8.43 7.05 -11.04
N PRO A 81 8.54 5.86 -10.39
CA PRO A 81 7.57 4.78 -10.58
C PRO A 81 6.14 5.21 -10.20
N GLY A 82 5.99 6.00 -9.12
CA GLY A 82 4.68 6.49 -8.68
C GLY A 82 4.03 7.46 -9.64
N ILE A 83 4.81 8.38 -10.20
CA ILE A 83 4.33 9.33 -11.21
C ILE A 83 3.86 8.57 -12.46
N ILE A 84 4.64 7.60 -12.91
CA ILE A 84 4.30 6.75 -14.07
C ILE A 84 3.03 5.96 -13.79
N THR A 85 2.91 5.34 -12.61
CA THR A 85 1.71 4.58 -12.21
C THR A 85 0.47 5.47 -12.18
N ALA A 86 0.58 6.68 -11.62
CA ALA A 86 -0.50 7.65 -11.57
C ALA A 86 -0.99 8.04 -12.97
N VAL A 87 -0.06 8.33 -13.88
CA VAL A 87 -0.38 8.65 -15.29
C VAL A 87 -1.04 7.45 -15.97
N ALA A 88 -0.48 6.24 -15.84
CA ALA A 88 -1.04 5.02 -16.40
C ALA A 88 -2.47 4.77 -15.88
N MET A 89 -2.68 4.89 -14.57
CA MET A 89 -3.97 4.70 -13.92
C MET A 89 -5.02 5.71 -14.42
N PHE A 90 -4.61 6.98 -14.55
CA PHE A 90 -5.48 8.03 -15.07
C PHE A 90 -5.86 7.75 -16.53
N LEU A 91 -4.90 7.45 -17.39
CA LEU A 91 -5.13 7.18 -18.82
C LEU A 91 -6.01 5.94 -19.02
N VAL A 92 -5.77 4.85 -18.28
CA VAL A 92 -6.61 3.66 -18.32
C VAL A 92 -8.03 3.96 -17.83
N GLY A 93 -8.19 4.71 -16.74
CA GLY A 93 -9.49 5.13 -16.24
C GLY A 93 -10.23 6.12 -17.16
N TRP A 94 -9.50 6.92 -17.91
CA TRP A 94 -10.07 7.87 -18.88
C TRP A 94 -10.51 7.18 -20.18
N THR A 95 -9.65 6.34 -20.73
CA THR A 95 -9.92 5.66 -22.02
C THR A 95 -10.78 4.38 -21.85
N GLY A 96 -10.74 3.76 -20.66
CA GLY A 96 -11.35 2.44 -20.44
C GLY A 96 -10.57 1.29 -21.09
N PHE A 97 -9.34 1.55 -21.57
CA PHE A 97 -8.52 0.54 -22.24
C PHE A 97 -8.39 -0.74 -21.42
N CYS A 98 -8.69 -1.88 -21.99
CA CYS A 98 -8.77 -3.20 -21.39
C CYS A 98 -9.75 -3.34 -20.21
N VAL A 99 -9.87 -2.36 -19.31
CA VAL A 99 -10.66 -2.47 -18.08
C VAL A 99 -12.17 -2.31 -18.33
N LYS A 100 -12.56 -1.50 -19.32
CA LYS A 100 -13.99 -1.39 -19.70
C LYS A 100 -14.53 -2.71 -20.27
N PRO A 101 -13.91 -3.36 -21.27
CA PRO A 101 -14.34 -4.68 -21.73
C PRO A 101 -14.35 -5.75 -20.64
N LEU A 102 -13.39 -5.72 -19.72
CA LEU A 102 -13.35 -6.65 -18.59
C LEU A 102 -14.57 -6.46 -17.68
N ARG A 103 -14.90 -5.21 -17.32
CA ARG A 103 -16.08 -4.92 -16.49
C ARG A 103 -17.39 -5.26 -17.20
N ASP A 104 -17.49 -4.95 -18.49
CA ASP A 104 -18.67 -5.19 -19.31
C ASP A 104 -18.90 -6.71 -19.58
N ALA A 105 -17.85 -7.55 -19.48
CA ALA A 105 -17.95 -9.00 -19.61
C ALA A 105 -18.80 -9.67 -18.49
N GLY A 106 -19.10 -8.93 -17.41
CA GLY A 106 -19.97 -9.39 -16.33
C GLY A 106 -19.39 -10.52 -15.48
N VAL A 107 -18.07 -10.74 -15.52
CA VAL A 107 -17.37 -11.75 -14.73
C VAL A 107 -17.15 -11.27 -13.29
N MET A 108 -16.93 -12.21 -12.36
CA MET A 108 -16.60 -11.94 -10.97
C MET A 108 -15.09 -11.97 -10.72
N THR A 109 -14.34 -12.71 -11.57
CA THR A 109 -12.89 -12.89 -11.42
C THR A 109 -12.19 -12.93 -12.78
N ILE A 110 -10.88 -12.64 -12.80
CA ILE A 110 -10.05 -12.78 -14.02
C ILE A 110 -10.03 -14.24 -14.53
N PRO A 111 -9.88 -15.28 -13.68
CA PRO A 111 -9.97 -16.67 -14.14
C PRO A 111 -11.30 -17.01 -14.82
N GLU A 112 -12.41 -16.43 -14.39
CA GLU A 112 -13.72 -16.61 -15.07
C GLU A 112 -13.72 -16.00 -16.48
N LEU A 113 -13.07 -14.85 -16.69
CA LEU A 113 -12.91 -14.30 -18.03
C LEU A 113 -12.11 -15.24 -18.95
N PHE A 114 -11.06 -15.84 -18.41
CA PHE A 114 -10.27 -16.81 -19.16
C PHE A 114 -11.06 -18.07 -19.49
N GLU A 115 -11.94 -18.52 -18.59
CA GLU A 115 -12.85 -19.64 -18.90
C GLU A 115 -13.75 -19.35 -20.10
N LYS A 116 -14.37 -18.15 -20.11
CA LYS A 116 -15.26 -17.75 -21.22
C LYS A 116 -14.54 -17.69 -22.57
N ARG A 117 -13.23 -17.43 -22.58
CA ARG A 117 -12.45 -17.28 -23.82
C ARG A 117 -11.67 -18.53 -24.23
N PHE A 118 -11.14 -19.25 -23.25
CA PHE A 118 -10.15 -20.31 -23.49
C PHE A 118 -10.53 -21.66 -22.84
N GLY A 119 -11.66 -21.68 -22.12
CA GLY A 119 -12.19 -22.89 -21.49
C GLY A 119 -11.64 -23.17 -20.09
N GLN A 120 -12.20 -24.22 -19.47
CA GLN A 120 -12.03 -24.54 -18.05
C GLN A 120 -10.57 -24.83 -17.64
N ARG A 121 -9.77 -25.44 -18.53
CA ARG A 121 -8.36 -25.75 -18.21
C ARG A 121 -7.54 -24.48 -17.97
N VAL A 122 -7.78 -23.45 -18.79
CA VAL A 122 -7.08 -22.16 -18.65
C VAL A 122 -7.56 -21.42 -17.41
N ARG A 123 -8.86 -21.49 -17.05
CA ARG A 123 -9.37 -20.98 -15.77
C ARG A 123 -8.62 -21.58 -14.58
N TRP A 124 -8.45 -22.91 -14.55
CA TRP A 124 -7.73 -23.59 -13.48
C TRP A 124 -6.28 -23.16 -13.38
N ALA A 125 -5.57 -23.14 -14.51
CA ALA A 125 -4.16 -22.69 -14.54
C ALA A 125 -4.03 -21.24 -14.05
N ALA A 126 -4.87 -20.32 -14.53
CA ALA A 126 -4.88 -18.93 -14.12
C ALA A 126 -5.21 -18.78 -12.63
N GLY A 127 -6.18 -19.53 -12.11
CA GLY A 127 -6.54 -19.53 -10.70
C GLY A 127 -5.38 -19.95 -9.80
N VAL A 128 -4.69 -21.04 -10.16
CA VAL A 128 -3.51 -21.53 -9.42
C VAL A 128 -2.40 -20.48 -9.40
N VAL A 129 -2.08 -19.86 -10.55
CA VAL A 129 -1.04 -18.82 -10.64
C VAL A 129 -1.40 -17.61 -9.79
N ILE A 130 -2.66 -17.15 -9.83
CA ILE A 130 -3.12 -15.99 -9.04
C ILE A 130 -3.04 -16.29 -7.53
N VAL A 131 -3.49 -17.48 -7.10
CA VAL A 131 -3.45 -17.88 -5.68
C VAL A 131 -2.01 -17.98 -5.18
N LEU A 132 -1.12 -18.65 -5.94
CA LEU A 132 0.29 -18.74 -5.56
C LEU A 132 0.97 -17.38 -5.50
N GLY A 133 0.72 -16.53 -6.50
CA GLY A 133 1.23 -15.16 -6.52
C GLY A 133 0.72 -14.33 -5.33
N GLY A 134 -0.56 -14.45 -4.99
CA GLY A 134 -1.17 -13.80 -3.82
C GLY A 134 -0.54 -14.25 -2.51
N LEU A 135 -0.36 -15.57 -2.31
CA LEU A 135 0.26 -16.12 -1.10
C LEU A 135 1.72 -15.65 -0.93
N LEU A 136 2.51 -15.69 -2.00
CA LEU A 136 3.90 -15.22 -1.96
C LEU A 136 3.97 -13.72 -1.64
N ASN A 137 3.12 -12.93 -2.26
CA ASN A 137 3.05 -11.49 -2.02
C ASN A 137 2.65 -11.17 -0.57
N MET A 138 1.62 -11.85 -0.05
CA MET A 138 1.17 -11.70 1.34
C MET A 138 2.28 -12.04 2.34
N GLY A 139 3.09 -13.06 2.07
CA GLY A 139 4.27 -13.39 2.88
C GLY A 139 5.28 -12.24 2.93
N VAL A 140 5.50 -11.53 1.81
CA VAL A 140 6.37 -10.34 1.76
C VAL A 140 5.77 -9.19 2.58
N PHE A 141 4.46 -8.96 2.50
CA PHE A 141 3.78 -7.90 3.26
C PHE A 141 3.87 -8.16 4.77
N LEU A 142 3.50 -9.35 5.23
CA LEU A 142 3.58 -9.74 6.63
C LEU A 142 5.03 -9.62 7.18
N ARG A 143 6.02 -10.05 6.41
CA ARG A 143 7.43 -9.95 6.81
C ARG A 143 7.86 -8.50 6.97
N THR A 144 7.56 -7.67 5.97
CA THR A 144 7.93 -6.25 5.97
C THR A 144 7.20 -5.49 7.07
N GLY A 145 5.91 -5.79 7.29
CA GLY A 145 5.10 -5.23 8.38
C GLY A 145 5.64 -5.59 9.75
N GLY A 146 6.00 -6.86 9.94
CA GLY A 146 6.62 -7.33 11.18
C GLY A 146 7.98 -6.65 11.45
N GLU A 147 8.84 -6.52 10.43
CA GLU A 147 10.13 -5.82 10.55
C GLU A 147 9.95 -4.34 10.89
N PHE A 148 9.00 -3.67 10.24
CA PHE A 148 8.66 -2.28 10.57
C PHE A 148 8.26 -2.13 12.04
N LEU A 149 7.35 -2.98 12.52
CA LEU A 149 6.89 -2.94 13.91
C LEU A 149 8.05 -3.14 14.89
N ILE A 150 8.89 -4.14 14.67
CA ILE A 150 10.05 -4.41 15.54
C ILE A 150 11.01 -3.22 15.58
N LEU A 151 11.32 -2.62 14.44
CA LEU A 151 12.24 -1.50 14.36
C LEU A 151 11.70 -0.22 15.01
N VAL A 152 10.40 0.02 14.88
CA VAL A 152 9.76 1.24 15.41
C VAL A 152 9.42 1.10 16.89
N THR A 153 8.99 -0.08 17.34
CA THR A 153 8.62 -0.32 18.74
C THR A 153 9.80 -0.69 19.62
N GLY A 154 10.89 -1.17 19.04
CA GLY A 154 12.05 -1.69 19.76
C GLY A 154 11.83 -3.09 20.35
N PHE A 155 10.84 -3.84 19.87
CA PHE A 155 10.63 -5.24 20.27
C PHE A 155 11.79 -6.12 19.81
N ASP A 156 12.01 -7.21 20.52
CA ASP A 156 13.04 -8.19 20.16
C ASP A 156 12.65 -8.93 18.86
N VAL A 157 13.62 -9.10 17.96
CA VAL A 157 13.45 -9.79 16.65
C VAL A 157 12.88 -11.22 16.81
N ARG A 158 13.10 -11.87 17.95
CA ARG A 158 12.51 -13.20 18.23
C ARG A 158 10.98 -13.21 18.19
N TYR A 159 10.33 -12.06 18.34
CA TYR A 159 8.87 -11.94 18.28
C TYR A 159 8.36 -11.68 16.85
N LEU A 160 9.23 -11.62 15.83
CA LEU A 160 8.84 -11.31 14.47
C LEU A 160 7.77 -12.28 13.92
N GLU A 161 8.02 -13.58 14.04
CA GLU A 161 7.08 -14.61 13.55
C GLU A 161 5.76 -14.60 14.31
N LEU A 162 5.80 -14.35 15.63
CA LEU A 162 4.58 -14.19 16.43
C LEU A 162 3.78 -12.96 15.95
N THR A 163 4.44 -11.84 15.73
CA THR A 163 3.82 -10.60 15.25
C THR A 163 3.15 -10.81 13.88
N MET A 164 3.87 -11.43 12.95
CA MET A 164 3.32 -11.78 11.62
C MET A 164 2.10 -12.69 11.74
N THR A 165 2.15 -13.70 12.61
CA THR A 165 1.05 -14.65 12.81
C THR A 165 -0.17 -13.95 13.39
N VAL A 166 0.00 -13.09 14.39
CA VAL A 166 -1.10 -12.34 15.01
C VAL A 166 -1.76 -11.39 14.00
N LEU A 167 -0.97 -10.68 13.21
CA LEU A 167 -1.48 -9.80 12.15
C LEU A 167 -2.29 -10.59 11.11
N LEU A 168 -1.74 -11.69 10.62
CA LEU A 168 -2.42 -12.57 9.66
C LEU A 168 -3.75 -13.07 10.19
N LEU A 169 -3.79 -13.58 11.42
CA LEU A 169 -5.00 -14.07 12.03
C LEU A 169 -6.04 -12.97 12.25
N ALA A 170 -5.62 -11.79 12.65
CA ALA A 170 -6.52 -10.65 12.83
C ALA A 170 -7.19 -10.26 11.50
N VAL A 171 -6.43 -10.19 10.41
CA VAL A 171 -6.96 -9.90 9.06
C VAL A 171 -7.85 -11.02 8.56
N ALA A 172 -7.41 -12.28 8.70
CA ALA A 172 -8.14 -13.45 8.22
C ALA A 172 -9.54 -13.56 8.86
N VAL A 173 -9.68 -13.26 10.14
CA VAL A 173 -10.97 -13.38 10.85
C VAL A 173 -12.05 -12.52 10.19
N TYR A 174 -11.84 -11.22 10.02
CA TYR A 174 -12.89 -10.38 9.46
C TYR A 174 -13.05 -10.56 7.93
N THR A 175 -11.96 -10.88 7.22
CA THR A 175 -11.99 -11.09 5.77
C THR A 175 -12.75 -12.35 5.39
N ILE A 176 -12.45 -13.47 6.04
CA ILE A 176 -13.14 -14.75 5.80
C ILE A 176 -14.63 -14.67 6.19
N LEU A 177 -14.95 -13.94 7.26
CA LEU A 177 -16.34 -13.81 7.71
C LEU A 177 -17.18 -12.86 6.87
N GLY A 178 -16.60 -11.80 6.31
CA GLY A 178 -17.35 -10.73 5.64
C GLY A 178 -17.01 -10.50 4.17
N GLY A 179 -16.00 -11.19 3.61
CA GLY A 179 -15.64 -11.09 2.20
C GLY A 179 -15.36 -9.65 1.76
N MET A 180 -15.57 -9.37 0.47
CA MET A 180 -15.32 -8.07 -0.16
C MET A 180 -16.06 -6.91 0.52
N LEU A 181 -17.27 -7.14 1.03
CA LEU A 181 -18.03 -6.10 1.72
C LEU A 181 -17.36 -5.68 3.02
N SER A 182 -16.83 -6.64 3.79
CA SER A 182 -16.04 -6.35 5.00
C SER A 182 -14.76 -5.59 4.65
N VAL A 183 -14.05 -6.00 3.59
CA VAL A 183 -12.83 -5.34 3.12
C VAL A 183 -13.12 -3.89 2.75
N LEU A 184 -14.16 -3.60 1.98
CA LEU A 184 -14.51 -2.23 1.59
C LEU A 184 -14.77 -1.32 2.81
N VAL A 185 -15.47 -1.84 3.83
CA VAL A 185 -15.78 -1.06 5.04
C VAL A 185 -14.53 -0.85 5.90
N THR A 186 -13.73 -1.89 6.10
CA THR A 186 -12.48 -1.75 6.85
C THR A 186 -11.46 -0.87 6.12
N ASP A 187 -11.34 -1.00 4.79
CA ASP A 187 -10.48 -0.15 3.96
C ASP A 187 -10.83 1.34 4.10
N PHE A 188 -12.12 1.68 4.18
CA PHE A 188 -12.53 3.06 4.37
C PHE A 188 -12.03 3.62 5.72
N LEU A 189 -12.15 2.86 6.81
CA LEU A 189 -11.62 3.24 8.11
C LEU A 189 -10.10 3.31 8.10
N GLN A 190 -9.47 2.33 7.47
CA GLN A 190 -8.02 2.24 7.30
C GLN A 190 -7.48 3.42 6.47
N PHE A 191 -8.18 3.81 5.40
CA PHE A 191 -7.84 4.97 4.60
C PHE A 191 -7.80 6.27 5.42
N ILE A 192 -8.77 6.47 6.32
CA ILE A 192 -8.82 7.65 7.20
C ILE A 192 -7.62 7.65 8.16
N VAL A 193 -7.39 6.55 8.87
CA VAL A 193 -6.31 6.43 9.86
C VAL A 193 -4.95 6.56 9.19
N MET A 194 -4.76 5.88 8.07
CA MET A 194 -3.54 5.93 7.26
C MET A 194 -3.27 7.35 6.76
N SER A 195 -4.27 8.01 6.16
CA SER A 195 -4.12 9.38 5.65
C SER A 195 -3.75 10.36 6.76
N ALA A 196 -4.40 10.26 7.92
CA ALA A 196 -4.08 11.10 9.07
C ALA A 196 -2.64 10.89 9.55
N GLY A 197 -2.21 9.64 9.75
CA GLY A 197 -0.86 9.31 10.19
C GLY A 197 0.21 9.78 9.21
N LEU A 198 0.02 9.51 7.92
CA LEU A 198 0.96 9.91 6.86
C LEU A 198 1.12 11.44 6.78
N ILE A 199 0.01 12.18 6.81
CA ILE A 199 0.03 13.64 6.73
C ILE A 199 0.69 14.24 7.98
N LEU A 200 0.29 13.80 9.19
CA LEU A 200 0.83 14.32 10.44
C LEU A 200 2.34 14.08 10.57
N VAL A 201 2.80 12.87 10.24
CA VAL A 201 4.23 12.54 10.28
C VAL A 201 5.01 13.32 9.23
N THR A 202 4.46 13.48 8.02
CA THR A 202 5.13 14.29 6.99
C THR A 202 5.25 15.77 7.40
N ILE A 203 4.19 16.34 7.96
CA ILE A 203 4.23 17.71 8.51
C ILE A 203 5.30 17.83 9.60
N LEU A 204 5.37 16.84 10.51
CA LEU A 204 6.40 16.80 11.56
C LEU A 204 7.81 16.80 10.97
N ILE A 205 8.06 15.98 9.94
CA ILE A 205 9.37 15.91 9.25
C ILE A 205 9.71 17.26 8.62
N LEU A 206 8.75 17.87 7.91
CA LEU A 206 8.96 19.17 7.28
C LEU A 206 9.25 20.29 8.30
N ILE A 207 8.64 20.23 9.48
CA ILE A 207 8.91 21.20 10.56
C ILE A 207 10.27 20.93 11.21
N LYS A 208 10.60 19.68 11.54
CA LYS A 208 11.82 19.36 12.30
C LYS A 208 13.09 19.32 11.45
N VAL A 209 13.00 18.74 10.25
CA VAL A 209 14.16 18.63 9.34
C VAL A 209 14.26 19.85 8.43
N GLY A 210 13.14 20.34 7.92
CA GLY A 210 13.06 21.48 7.02
C GLY A 210 13.27 21.12 5.54
N TRP A 211 12.44 21.73 4.69
CA TRP A 211 12.47 21.46 3.25
C TRP A 211 13.83 21.74 2.60
N SER A 212 14.46 22.88 2.96
CA SER A 212 15.77 23.25 2.41
C SER A 212 16.87 22.24 2.77
N HIS A 213 16.80 21.63 3.97
CA HIS A 213 17.76 20.61 4.38
C HIS A 213 17.56 19.32 3.62
N LEU A 214 16.30 18.88 3.40
CA LEU A 214 15.99 17.72 2.59
C LEU A 214 16.49 17.87 1.15
N VAL A 215 16.21 19.02 0.51
CA VAL A 215 16.67 19.32 -0.85
C VAL A 215 18.21 19.40 -0.89
N GLY A 216 18.83 20.04 0.08
CA GLY A 216 20.28 20.17 0.20
C GLY A 216 20.97 18.81 0.35
N ALA A 217 20.43 17.90 1.15
CA ALA A 217 20.96 16.54 1.32
C ALA A 217 20.92 15.74 0.01
N VAL A 218 19.82 15.82 -0.74
CA VAL A 218 19.70 15.17 -2.06
C VAL A 218 20.68 15.78 -3.07
N ALA A 219 20.81 17.10 -3.11
CA ALA A 219 21.74 17.80 -4.00
C ALA A 219 23.20 17.45 -3.67
N ALA A 220 23.55 17.37 -2.39
CA ALA A 220 24.90 17.01 -1.93
C ALA A 220 25.27 15.57 -2.28
N GLN A 221 24.31 14.62 -2.19
CA GLN A 221 24.54 13.20 -2.39
C GLN A 221 24.49 12.80 -3.86
N TYR A 222 23.53 13.33 -4.63
CA TYR A 222 23.20 12.86 -5.99
C TYR A 222 23.29 13.97 -7.06
N GLY A 223 23.58 15.21 -6.68
CA GLY A 223 23.55 16.35 -7.62
C GLY A 223 22.20 16.47 -8.33
N ASP A 224 22.23 16.86 -9.60
CA ASP A 224 21.03 16.98 -10.44
C ASP A 224 20.32 15.62 -10.68
N GLY A 225 21.06 14.51 -10.59
CA GLY A 225 20.51 13.16 -10.69
C GLY A 225 19.47 12.84 -9.63
N GLY A 226 19.60 13.40 -8.43
CA GLY A 226 18.61 13.22 -7.34
C GLY A 226 17.23 13.83 -7.63
N PHE A 227 17.13 14.68 -8.67
CA PHE A 227 15.89 15.32 -9.12
C PHE A 227 15.43 14.86 -10.49
N ASN A 228 16.29 14.20 -11.25
CA ASN A 228 16.00 13.78 -12.61
C ASN A 228 16.43 12.33 -12.85
N PRO A 229 15.46 11.40 -13.02
CA PRO A 229 15.76 9.98 -13.20
C PRO A 229 16.53 9.66 -14.49
N PHE A 230 16.48 10.53 -15.50
CA PHE A 230 17.15 10.29 -16.78
C PHE A 230 18.68 10.45 -16.71
N ILE A 231 19.17 11.24 -15.76
CA ILE A 231 20.60 11.50 -15.57
C ILE A 231 21.14 10.92 -14.26
N HIS A 232 20.28 10.26 -13.47
CA HIS A 232 20.72 9.58 -12.25
C HIS A 232 21.60 8.37 -12.61
N PRO A 233 22.77 8.16 -11.98
CA PRO A 233 23.73 7.09 -12.34
C PRO A 233 23.15 5.68 -12.34
N ASN A 234 22.17 5.41 -11.46
CA ASN A 234 21.57 4.09 -11.27
C ASN A 234 20.17 3.95 -11.90
N MET A 235 19.71 4.93 -12.70
CA MET A 235 18.40 4.91 -13.35
C MET A 235 18.57 5.02 -14.88
N GLY A 236 18.43 6.21 -15.43
CA GLY A 236 18.52 6.46 -16.87
C GLY A 236 17.26 6.06 -17.64
N TRP A 237 17.36 6.09 -18.96
CA TRP A 237 16.26 5.83 -19.89
C TRP A 237 15.72 4.41 -19.78
N GLU A 238 16.57 3.43 -19.59
CA GLU A 238 16.17 2.02 -19.47
C GLU A 238 15.29 1.79 -18.26
N TYR A 239 15.65 2.37 -17.12
CA TYR A 239 14.86 2.30 -15.89
C TYR A 239 13.49 2.96 -16.07
N VAL A 240 13.44 4.15 -16.67
CA VAL A 240 12.17 4.86 -16.90
C VAL A 240 11.29 4.08 -17.86
N LEU A 241 11.83 3.60 -18.98
CA LEU A 241 11.09 2.82 -19.96
C LEU A 241 10.57 1.49 -19.38
N PHE A 242 11.41 0.78 -18.63
CA PHE A 242 10.99 -0.42 -17.89
C PHE A 242 9.80 -0.13 -16.97
N ASN A 243 9.88 0.96 -16.21
CA ASN A 243 8.78 1.35 -15.30
C ASN A 243 7.50 1.76 -16.05
N VAL A 244 7.59 2.35 -17.24
CA VAL A 244 6.40 2.64 -18.08
C VAL A 244 5.65 1.35 -18.41
N PHE A 245 6.35 0.34 -18.94
CA PHE A 245 5.72 -0.94 -19.29
C PHE A 245 5.26 -1.72 -18.07
N LEU A 246 6.08 -1.79 -17.02
CA LEU A 246 5.75 -2.49 -15.77
C LEU A 246 4.48 -1.92 -15.13
N ASN A 247 4.42 -0.61 -14.95
CA ASN A 247 3.30 0.02 -14.27
C ASN A 247 2.03 0.04 -15.13
N LEU A 248 2.15 0.15 -16.46
CA LEU A 248 1.00 -0.02 -17.34
C LEU A 248 0.45 -1.44 -17.25
N ALA A 249 1.30 -2.46 -17.29
CA ALA A 249 0.89 -3.85 -17.11
C ALA A 249 0.25 -4.07 -15.73
N ALA A 250 0.83 -3.55 -14.67
CA ALA A 250 0.29 -3.65 -13.31
C ALA A 250 -1.11 -3.06 -13.21
N VAL A 251 -1.33 -1.83 -13.69
CA VAL A 251 -2.65 -1.16 -13.66
C VAL A 251 -3.73 -1.96 -14.39
N LEU A 252 -3.36 -2.72 -15.43
CA LEU A 252 -4.28 -3.52 -16.24
C LEU A 252 -4.58 -4.92 -15.67
N THR A 253 -3.69 -5.46 -14.84
CA THR A 253 -3.74 -6.88 -14.45
C THR A 253 -3.71 -7.13 -12.95
N TRP A 254 -3.41 -6.12 -12.13
CA TRP A 254 -3.26 -6.29 -10.69
C TRP A 254 -4.58 -6.67 -10.03
N GLN A 255 -4.59 -7.82 -9.35
CA GLN A 255 -5.81 -8.44 -8.84
C GLN A 255 -6.62 -7.51 -7.91
N THR A 256 -5.96 -6.82 -7.00
CA THR A 256 -6.62 -5.93 -6.03
C THR A 256 -7.34 -4.76 -6.71
N THR A 257 -6.72 -4.17 -7.74
CA THR A 257 -7.29 -3.09 -8.56
C THR A 257 -8.47 -3.60 -9.38
N ILE A 258 -8.33 -4.77 -10.00
CA ILE A 258 -9.39 -5.39 -10.80
C ILE A 258 -10.59 -5.79 -9.93
N ALA A 259 -10.36 -6.29 -8.72
CA ALA A 259 -11.45 -6.63 -7.79
C ALA A 259 -12.36 -5.42 -7.51
N ARG A 260 -11.80 -4.21 -7.29
CA ARG A 260 -12.59 -2.98 -7.11
C ARG A 260 -13.30 -2.56 -8.40
N LEU A 261 -12.69 -2.73 -9.56
CA LEU A 261 -13.36 -2.50 -10.84
C LEU A 261 -14.61 -3.38 -10.98
N LEU A 262 -14.51 -4.68 -10.65
CA LEU A 262 -15.59 -5.64 -10.76
C LEU A 262 -16.68 -5.43 -9.70
N ALA A 263 -16.32 -4.95 -8.49
CA ALA A 263 -17.25 -4.62 -7.41
C ALA A 263 -18.02 -3.30 -7.64
N ALA A 264 -17.57 -2.43 -8.54
CA ALA A 264 -18.24 -1.15 -8.82
C ALA A 264 -19.68 -1.36 -9.33
N LYS A 265 -20.60 -0.48 -8.93
CA LYS A 265 -22.04 -0.57 -9.31
C LYS A 265 -22.25 -0.51 -10.83
N ASP A 266 -21.45 0.22 -11.55
CA ASP A 266 -21.47 0.31 -13.01
C ASP A 266 -20.07 0.59 -13.58
N THR A 267 -19.93 0.46 -14.90
CA THR A 267 -18.67 0.69 -15.61
C THR A 267 -18.15 2.11 -15.43
N LYS A 268 -19.03 3.12 -15.41
CA LYS A 268 -18.66 4.54 -15.22
C LYS A 268 -18.05 4.75 -13.85
N THR A 269 -18.64 4.15 -12.82
CA THR A 269 -18.10 4.17 -11.45
C THR A 269 -16.73 3.49 -11.38
N GLY A 270 -16.56 2.31 -11.98
CA GLY A 270 -15.28 1.61 -12.03
C GLY A 270 -14.18 2.42 -12.69
N LEU A 271 -14.45 3.03 -13.85
CA LEU A 271 -13.53 3.95 -14.52
C LEU A 271 -13.26 5.22 -13.70
N GLY A 272 -14.27 5.70 -12.97
CA GLY A 272 -14.15 6.81 -12.04
C GLY A 272 -13.21 6.50 -10.87
N VAL A 273 -13.25 5.28 -10.34
CA VAL A 273 -12.35 4.80 -9.28
C VAL A 273 -10.90 4.85 -9.78
N TYR A 274 -10.61 4.36 -10.98
CA TYR A 274 -9.27 4.46 -11.57
C TYR A 274 -8.79 5.91 -11.65
N LYS A 275 -9.61 6.81 -12.22
CA LYS A 275 -9.26 8.23 -12.34
C LYS A 275 -9.05 8.91 -10.99
N GLY A 276 -9.94 8.67 -10.03
CA GLY A 276 -9.86 9.29 -8.72
C GLY A 276 -8.68 8.78 -7.90
N THR A 277 -8.37 7.48 -7.98
CA THR A 277 -7.25 6.88 -7.25
C THR A 277 -5.90 7.28 -7.84
N SER A 278 -5.83 7.66 -9.12
CA SER A 278 -4.57 8.06 -9.76
C SER A 278 -3.81 9.14 -8.99
N PHE A 279 -4.50 10.11 -8.40
CA PHE A 279 -3.89 11.14 -7.55
C PHE A 279 -3.21 10.54 -6.31
N PHE A 280 -3.82 9.54 -5.67
CA PHE A 280 -3.25 8.90 -4.50
C PHE A 280 -1.99 8.10 -4.82
N PHE A 281 -1.80 7.66 -6.05
CA PHE A 281 -0.54 7.03 -6.49
C PHE A 281 0.63 8.00 -6.49
N VAL A 282 0.42 9.28 -6.77
CA VAL A 282 1.47 10.30 -6.58
C VAL A 282 1.82 10.43 -5.10
N CYS A 283 0.80 10.58 -4.24
CA CYS A 283 0.99 10.67 -2.78
C CYS A 283 1.68 9.43 -2.20
N ARG A 284 1.33 8.24 -2.68
CA ARG A 284 1.90 6.94 -2.29
C ARG A 284 3.42 6.89 -2.43
N PHE A 285 3.98 7.59 -3.40
CA PHE A 285 5.42 7.59 -3.64
C PHE A 285 6.11 8.85 -3.09
N LEU A 286 5.46 10.00 -3.14
CA LEU A 286 6.05 11.23 -2.62
C LEU A 286 6.14 11.25 -1.09
N ILE A 287 5.09 10.85 -0.39
CA ILE A 287 5.04 10.93 1.07
C ILE A 287 6.11 10.05 1.73
N PRO A 288 6.16 8.72 1.52
CA PRO A 288 7.22 7.91 2.09
C PRO A 288 8.60 8.22 1.48
N GLY A 289 8.66 8.67 0.23
CA GLY A 289 9.90 9.14 -0.40
C GLY A 289 10.54 10.29 0.39
N ILE A 290 9.74 11.26 0.84
CA ILE A 290 10.19 12.35 1.72
C ILE A 290 10.72 11.80 3.06
N TRP A 291 10.11 10.75 3.60
CA TRP A 291 10.60 10.12 4.84
C TRP A 291 11.97 9.45 4.63
N GLY A 292 12.16 8.79 3.48
CA GLY A 292 13.45 8.25 3.09
C GLY A 292 14.53 9.30 2.88
N ILE A 293 14.17 10.43 2.25
CA ILE A 293 15.06 11.59 2.12
C ILE A 293 15.36 12.19 3.51
N GLY A 294 14.40 12.20 4.43
CA GLY A 294 14.61 12.58 5.83
C GLY A 294 15.66 11.69 6.51
N ALA A 295 15.61 10.38 6.28
CA ALA A 295 16.63 9.46 6.75
C ALA A 295 18.01 9.76 6.12
N LEU A 296 18.06 10.02 4.81
CA LEU A 296 19.30 10.43 4.11
C LEU A 296 19.92 11.70 4.70
N ALA A 297 19.09 12.67 5.04
CA ALA A 297 19.52 13.96 5.57
C ALA A 297 20.02 13.90 7.02
N THR A 298 19.62 12.89 7.81
CA THR A 298 19.81 12.90 9.27
C THR A 298 20.56 11.70 9.84
N LEU A 299 20.55 10.56 9.15
CA LEU A 299 21.19 9.33 9.63
C LEU A 299 22.54 9.10 8.95
N SER A 300 23.50 8.59 9.73
CA SER A 300 24.73 8.08 9.13
C SER A 300 24.52 6.68 8.54
N PRO A 301 25.26 6.28 7.46
CA PRO A 301 25.18 4.95 6.87
C PRO A 301 25.42 3.81 7.89
N GLU A 302 26.27 4.04 8.88
CA GLU A 302 26.58 3.08 9.97
C GLU A 302 25.34 2.79 10.84
N THR A 303 24.49 3.81 11.10
CA THR A 303 23.27 3.66 11.89
C THR A 303 22.26 2.71 11.19
N ILE A 304 22.26 2.69 9.87
CA ILE A 304 21.33 1.88 9.06
C ILE A 304 21.83 0.42 8.96
N GLY A 305 23.11 0.16 9.23
CA GLY A 305 23.67 -1.20 9.25
C GLY A 305 23.68 -1.89 7.89
N GLY A 306 23.75 -1.12 6.79
CA GLY A 306 23.84 -1.62 5.42
C GLY A 306 22.51 -2.04 4.76
N ASN A 307 21.42 -2.15 5.50
CA ASN A 307 20.09 -2.43 4.92
C ASN A 307 19.28 -1.14 4.78
N THR A 308 19.31 -0.54 3.60
CA THR A 308 18.63 0.74 3.32
C THR A 308 17.11 0.68 3.44
N LEU A 309 16.50 -0.53 3.43
CA LEU A 309 15.07 -0.70 3.71
C LEU A 309 14.71 -0.28 5.15
N HIS A 310 15.67 -0.41 6.08
CA HIS A 310 15.49 -0.03 7.48
C HIS A 310 15.68 1.48 7.75
N ALA A 311 16.14 2.25 6.76
CA ALA A 311 16.41 3.68 6.92
C ALA A 311 15.19 4.45 7.43
N MET A 312 14.02 4.23 6.81
CA MET A 312 12.77 4.90 7.21
C MET A 312 12.32 4.55 8.62
N PRO A 313 12.13 3.28 9.01
CA PRO A 313 11.67 2.97 10.37
C PRO A 313 12.66 3.42 11.45
N ILE A 314 13.97 3.32 11.22
CA ILE A 314 14.98 3.84 12.13
C ILE A 314 14.85 5.37 12.27
N PHE A 315 14.76 6.10 11.17
CA PHE A 315 14.56 7.55 11.19
C PHE A 315 13.29 7.94 11.95
N LEU A 316 12.16 7.29 11.65
CA LEU A 316 10.88 7.58 12.30
C LEU A 316 10.94 7.31 13.81
N SER A 317 11.62 6.24 14.24
CA SER A 317 11.80 5.94 15.67
C SER A 317 12.58 7.02 16.44
N THR A 318 13.42 7.81 15.75
CA THR A 318 14.18 8.90 16.36
C THR A 318 13.44 10.23 16.40
N ILE A 319 12.58 10.50 15.41
CA ILE A 319 11.97 11.83 15.22
C ILE A 319 10.52 11.93 15.72
N VAL A 320 9.77 10.82 15.68
CA VAL A 320 8.34 10.82 16.00
C VAL A 320 8.15 10.75 17.52
N PRO A 321 7.41 11.70 18.13
CA PRO A 321 7.16 11.70 19.57
C PRO A 321 6.11 10.67 19.98
N VAL A 322 6.10 10.35 21.28
CA VAL A 322 5.06 9.53 21.93
C VAL A 322 3.66 10.10 21.62
N GLY A 323 2.70 9.23 21.44
CA GLY A 323 1.33 9.52 20.99
C GLY A 323 1.21 9.57 19.47
N LEU A 324 2.03 10.37 18.78
CA LEU A 324 2.08 10.34 17.31
C LEU A 324 2.71 9.04 16.79
N MET A 325 3.61 8.42 17.56
CA MET A 325 4.16 7.10 17.25
C MET A 325 3.05 6.04 17.20
N GLY A 326 2.11 6.04 18.13
CA GLY A 326 0.95 5.17 18.11
C GLY A 326 0.06 5.38 16.87
N VAL A 327 -0.16 6.64 16.47
CA VAL A 327 -0.90 6.97 15.23
C VAL A 327 -0.14 6.49 13.99
N LEU A 328 1.18 6.67 13.94
CA LEU A 328 2.02 6.17 12.85
C LEU A 328 1.94 4.64 12.73
N VAL A 329 2.10 3.93 13.84
CA VAL A 329 2.02 2.47 13.87
C VAL A 329 0.63 1.99 13.46
N ALA A 330 -0.44 2.63 13.93
CA ALA A 330 -1.80 2.33 13.50
C ALA A 330 -2.00 2.59 12.00
N ALA A 331 -1.43 3.66 11.46
CA ALA A 331 -1.50 3.97 10.03
C ALA A 331 -0.75 2.94 9.17
N MET A 332 0.42 2.48 9.61
CA MET A 332 1.19 1.47 8.89
C MET A 332 0.55 0.08 8.99
N LEU A 333 -0.05 -0.27 10.13
CA LEU A 333 -0.89 -1.46 10.27
C LEU A 333 -2.14 -1.38 9.41
N ALA A 334 -2.76 -0.21 9.30
CA ALA A 334 -3.89 0.02 8.39
C ALA A 334 -3.50 -0.28 6.93
N ALA A 335 -2.33 0.19 6.51
CA ALA A 335 -1.79 -0.07 5.19
C ALA A 335 -1.53 -1.56 4.93
N ASP A 336 -0.95 -2.27 5.91
CA ASP A 336 -0.68 -3.70 5.84
C ASP A 336 -1.97 -4.52 5.78
N MET A 337 -2.88 -4.31 6.73
CA MET A 337 -4.14 -5.04 6.87
C MET A 337 -5.07 -4.86 5.66
N SER A 338 -5.13 -3.65 5.07
CA SER A 338 -5.93 -3.37 3.87
C SER A 338 -5.41 -4.14 2.65
N THR A 339 -4.09 -4.23 2.52
CA THR A 339 -3.46 -4.98 1.43
C THR A 339 -3.67 -6.49 1.63
N ASP A 340 -3.38 -7.02 2.80
CA ASP A 340 -3.50 -8.46 3.10
C ASP A 340 -4.95 -8.96 2.95
N SER A 341 -5.93 -8.21 3.45
CA SER A 341 -7.36 -8.57 3.28
C SER A 341 -7.76 -8.68 1.82
N SER A 342 -7.17 -7.84 0.96
CA SER A 342 -7.44 -7.82 -0.47
C SER A 342 -6.81 -8.99 -1.23
N TYR A 343 -5.72 -9.57 -0.72
CA TYR A 343 -5.13 -10.78 -1.28
C TYR A 343 -5.86 -12.06 -0.84
N MET A 344 -6.65 -12.01 0.24
CA MET A 344 -7.42 -13.14 0.74
C MET A 344 -8.74 -13.36 -0.01
N ILE A 345 -9.17 -12.40 -0.81
CA ILE A 345 -10.39 -12.44 -1.64
C ILE A 345 -10.06 -12.60 -3.11
#